data_678bb45caaa03adc26118df512af2332
#
_entry.id   678bb45caaa03adc26118df512af2332
#
_cell.length_a   1.000
_cell.length_b   1.000
_cell.length_c   1.000
_cell.angle_alpha   90.00
_cell.angle_beta   90.00
_cell.angle_gamma   90.00
#
_symmetry.space_group_name_H-M   'P 1'
#
loop_
_entity.id
_entity.type
_entity.pdbx_description
1 polymer ?
#
loop_
_entity_poly.entity_id
_entity_poly.type
_entity_poly.pdbx_seq_one_letter_code
_entity_poly.pdbx_strand_id
1 'polypeptide(L)'
;MIQKRLLLLILCLVPVLESFSQSQEAQQLVLNYAKLKQLEEILDQMYKGYKILTTGYNKIKDIAEGNFNLHRAFLDGLYQVNPNVRKYYRVADIIKYQKLLVDEYKRATKRFKETDQLTDGEIRYILSVFEYLGKQSLKNLDELIMVITANKLRMNDGDRIAAIDRIFFELQDEVVFLRQFNASTDLLIAQRQREMGEIIQSKKIIE
;
A
#
# COMPACT_ATOMS: atom_id res chain seq x y z
N MET A 1 54.04 -11.31 54.23
CA MET A 1 52.74 -12.06 54.26
C MET A 1 51.65 -11.37 53.41
N ILE A 2 51.55 -10.07 53.40
CA ILE A 2 50.51 -9.28 52.69
C ILE A 2 50.59 -9.45 51.19
N GLN A 3 51.77 -9.45 50.59
CA GLN A 3 51.94 -9.61 49.14
C GLN A 3 51.43 -10.98 48.62
N LYS A 4 51.69 -12.06 49.34
CA LYS A 4 51.19 -13.40 48.93
C LYS A 4 49.64 -13.51 49.04
N ARG A 5 49.04 -12.81 49.99
CA ARG A 5 47.56 -12.78 50.11
C ARG A 5 46.92 -11.91 49.03
N LEU A 6 47.57 -10.82 48.60
CA LEU A 6 47.14 -9.98 47.52
C LEU A 6 47.19 -10.72 46.18
N LEU A 7 48.27 -11.49 45.93
CA LEU A 7 48.46 -12.29 44.73
C LEU A 7 47.44 -13.43 44.62
N LEU A 8 47.04 -14.05 45.74
CA LEU A 8 45.98 -15.05 45.81
C LEU A 8 44.58 -14.46 45.54
N LEU A 9 44.32 -13.25 46.03
CA LEU A 9 43.09 -12.54 45.76
C LEU A 9 42.94 -12.17 44.25
N ILE A 10 44.01 -11.73 43.61
CA ILE A 10 44.01 -11.43 42.18
C ILE A 10 43.84 -12.71 41.34
N LEU A 11 44.45 -13.83 41.74
CA LEU A 11 44.31 -15.11 41.04
C LEU A 11 42.89 -15.68 41.11
N CYS A 12 42.14 -15.41 42.20
CA CYS A 12 40.75 -15.82 42.34
C CYS A 12 39.76 -14.92 41.57
N LEU A 13 40.15 -13.69 41.15
CA LEU A 13 39.28 -12.78 40.42
C LEU A 13 39.27 -13.08 38.89
N VAL A 14 40.34 -13.69 38.36
CA VAL A 14 40.49 -13.97 36.92
C VAL A 14 39.37 -14.88 36.35
N PRO A 15 38.98 -16.00 36.99
CA PRO A 15 37.94 -16.88 36.45
C PRO A 15 36.54 -16.29 36.48
N VAL A 16 36.27 -15.24 37.25
CA VAL A 16 34.97 -14.57 37.31
C VAL A 16 34.74 -13.72 36.03
N LEU A 17 35.79 -13.16 35.42
CA LEU A 17 35.70 -12.36 34.23
C LEU A 17 35.43 -13.22 32.99
N GLU A 18 35.92 -14.45 32.93
CA GLU A 18 35.67 -15.35 31.77
C GLU A 18 34.24 -15.92 31.78
N SER A 19 33.61 -16.07 32.95
CA SER A 19 32.23 -16.56 33.06
C SER A 19 31.20 -15.58 32.49
N PHE A 20 31.46 -14.28 32.49
CA PHE A 20 30.58 -13.26 31.89
C PHE A 20 30.68 -13.26 30.36
N SER A 21 31.82 -13.56 29.77
CA SER A 21 32.02 -13.62 28.30
C SER A 21 31.24 -14.79 27.67
N GLN A 22 31.29 -15.97 28.27
CA GLN A 22 30.57 -17.16 27.79
C GLN A 22 29.04 -17.01 27.82
N SER A 23 28.49 -16.28 28.79
CA SER A 23 27.06 -16.02 28.85
C SER A 23 26.58 -15.07 27.73
N GLN A 24 27.40 -14.12 27.33
CA GLN A 24 27.12 -13.21 26.21
C GLN A 24 27.15 -13.93 24.88
N GLU A 25 28.12 -14.79 24.62
CA GLU A 25 28.20 -15.58 23.38
C GLU A 25 27.03 -16.55 23.23
N ALA A 26 26.60 -17.22 24.32
CA ALA A 26 25.43 -18.08 24.32
C ALA A 26 24.15 -17.30 24.05
N GLN A 27 23.97 -16.10 24.64
CA GLN A 27 22.85 -15.21 24.35
C GLN A 27 22.85 -14.72 22.91
N GLN A 28 24.03 -14.41 22.35
CA GLN A 28 24.17 -13.98 20.97
C GLN A 28 23.85 -15.11 19.98
N LEU A 29 24.22 -16.35 20.33
CA LEU A 29 23.86 -17.53 19.52
C LEU A 29 22.35 -17.77 19.50
N VAL A 30 21.67 -17.63 20.62
CA VAL A 30 20.21 -17.74 20.73
C VAL A 30 19.52 -16.62 19.93
N LEU A 31 20.03 -15.40 20.00
CA LEU A 31 19.54 -14.25 19.22
C LEU A 31 19.75 -14.46 17.71
N ASN A 32 20.89 -15.01 17.31
CA ASN A 32 21.18 -15.30 15.91
C ASN A 32 20.30 -16.44 15.38
N TYR A 33 20.03 -17.46 16.20
CA TYR A 33 19.09 -18.53 15.85
C TYR A 33 17.65 -18.01 15.71
N ALA A 34 17.21 -17.14 16.62
CA ALA A 34 15.91 -16.50 16.54
C ALA A 34 15.77 -15.62 15.29
N LYS A 35 16.84 -14.89 14.92
CA LYS A 35 16.88 -14.10 13.66
C LYS A 35 16.86 -14.98 12.43
N LEU A 36 17.55 -16.13 12.44
CA LEU A 36 17.54 -17.08 11.34
C LEU A 36 16.12 -17.64 11.13
N LYS A 37 15.43 -17.96 12.21
CA LYS A 37 14.04 -18.44 12.16
C LYS A 37 13.08 -17.37 11.66
N GLN A 38 13.28 -16.12 12.08
CA GLN A 38 12.52 -14.99 11.52
C GLN A 38 12.78 -14.77 10.03
N LEU A 39 14.03 -14.96 9.55
CA LEU A 39 14.37 -14.89 8.13
C LEU A 39 13.70 -16.02 7.32
N GLU A 40 13.62 -17.24 7.85
CA GLU A 40 12.87 -18.33 7.22
C GLU A 40 11.37 -18.02 7.12
N GLU A 41 10.77 -17.49 8.18
CA GLU A 41 9.37 -17.04 8.17
C GLU A 41 9.14 -15.90 7.17
N ILE A 42 10.07 -14.96 7.07
CA ILE A 42 10.03 -13.86 6.09
C ILE A 42 10.11 -14.39 4.67
N LEU A 43 11.01 -15.35 4.39
CA LEU A 43 11.12 -15.98 3.06
C LEU A 43 9.84 -16.72 2.65
N ASP A 44 9.22 -17.46 3.57
CA ASP A 44 7.93 -18.13 3.32
C ASP A 44 6.80 -17.10 3.08
N GLN A 45 6.79 -16.02 3.85
CA GLN A 45 5.86 -14.91 3.65
C GLN A 45 6.12 -14.17 2.33
N MET A 46 7.38 -13.95 1.94
CA MET A 46 7.75 -13.38 0.64
C MET A 46 7.24 -14.23 -0.52
N TYR A 47 7.37 -15.56 -0.44
CA TYR A 47 6.84 -16.46 -1.47
C TYR A 47 5.31 -16.41 -1.56
N LYS A 48 4.63 -16.40 -0.41
CA LYS A 48 3.17 -16.20 -0.33
C LYS A 48 2.76 -14.82 -0.82
N GLY A 49 3.52 -13.79 -0.48
CA GLY A 49 3.30 -12.41 -0.90
C GLY A 49 3.47 -12.22 -2.41
N TYR A 50 4.46 -12.84 -3.02
CA TYR A 50 4.62 -12.84 -4.48
C TYR A 50 3.39 -13.40 -5.20
N LYS A 51 2.82 -14.50 -4.67
CA LYS A 51 1.59 -15.10 -5.22
C LYS A 51 0.38 -14.17 -5.06
N ILE A 52 0.27 -13.49 -3.91
CA ILE A 52 -0.80 -12.52 -3.63
C ILE A 52 -0.63 -11.26 -4.47
N LEU A 53 0.60 -10.77 -4.64
CA LEU A 53 0.92 -9.63 -5.51
C LEU A 53 0.48 -9.88 -6.95
N THR A 54 0.77 -11.07 -7.49
CA THR A 54 0.37 -11.43 -8.86
C THR A 54 -1.15 -11.51 -8.97
N THR A 55 -1.81 -12.08 -7.97
CA THR A 55 -3.29 -12.17 -7.94
C THR A 55 -3.92 -10.79 -7.75
N GLY A 56 -3.39 -9.95 -6.86
CA GLY A 56 -3.89 -8.60 -6.62
C GLY A 56 -3.68 -7.67 -7.83
N TYR A 57 -2.53 -7.77 -8.49
CA TYR A 57 -2.27 -7.04 -9.74
C TYR A 57 -3.27 -7.43 -10.84
N ASN A 58 -3.53 -8.72 -11.01
CA ASN A 58 -4.50 -9.17 -12.00
C ASN A 58 -5.91 -8.67 -11.66
N LYS A 59 -6.32 -8.69 -10.39
CA LYS A 59 -7.60 -8.10 -9.96
C LYS A 59 -7.69 -6.61 -10.25
N ILE A 60 -6.63 -5.83 -9.98
CA ILE A 60 -6.59 -4.39 -10.28
C ILE A 60 -6.58 -4.17 -11.80
N LYS A 61 -5.87 -5.00 -12.55
CA LYS A 61 -5.88 -5.00 -14.00
C LYS A 61 -7.28 -5.27 -14.54
N ASP A 62 -7.95 -6.30 -14.03
CA ASP A 62 -9.33 -6.67 -14.43
C ASP A 62 -10.33 -5.55 -14.10
N ILE A 63 -10.20 -4.88 -12.95
CA ILE A 63 -10.97 -3.69 -12.58
C ILE A 63 -10.68 -2.55 -13.56
N ALA A 64 -9.42 -2.32 -13.92
CA ALA A 64 -9.03 -1.26 -14.84
C ALA A 64 -9.49 -1.53 -16.29
N GLU A 65 -9.45 -2.80 -16.73
CA GLU A 65 -9.98 -3.21 -18.05
C GLU A 65 -11.51 -3.22 -18.06
N GLY A 66 -12.16 -3.67 -17.00
CA GLY A 66 -13.61 -3.57 -16.80
C GLY A 66 -14.10 -2.11 -16.83
N ASN A 67 -13.36 -1.21 -16.18
CA ASN A 67 -13.61 0.23 -16.21
C ASN A 67 -13.48 0.81 -17.63
N PHE A 68 -12.54 0.32 -18.44
CA PHE A 68 -12.38 0.76 -19.82
C PHE A 68 -13.55 0.31 -20.71
N ASN A 69 -14.01 -0.93 -20.53
CA ASN A 69 -15.18 -1.45 -21.26
C ASN A 69 -16.49 -0.78 -20.81
N LEU A 70 -16.60 -0.49 -19.51
CA LEU A 70 -17.71 0.27 -18.95
C LEU A 70 -17.73 1.71 -19.46
N HIS A 71 -16.57 2.34 -19.63
CA HIS A 71 -16.41 3.66 -20.26
C HIS A 71 -16.94 3.68 -21.69
N ARG A 72 -16.71 2.61 -22.45
CA ARG A 72 -17.19 2.48 -23.81
C ARG A 72 -18.72 2.33 -23.86
N ALA A 73 -19.26 1.44 -23.05
CA ALA A 73 -20.71 1.25 -22.91
C ALA A 73 -21.41 2.52 -22.39
N PHE A 74 -20.73 3.30 -21.54
CA PHE A 74 -21.19 4.58 -21.04
C PHE A 74 -21.26 5.64 -22.16
N LEU A 75 -20.24 5.76 -22.99
CA LEU A 75 -20.26 6.70 -24.13
C LEU A 75 -21.36 6.35 -25.12
N ASP A 76 -21.59 5.06 -25.37
CA ASP A 76 -22.67 4.60 -26.24
C ASP A 76 -24.05 4.85 -25.60
N GLY A 77 -24.18 4.72 -24.27
CA GLY A 77 -25.39 5.03 -23.52
C GLY A 77 -25.74 6.53 -23.42
N LEU A 78 -24.72 7.40 -23.47
CA LEU A 78 -24.90 8.86 -23.48
C LEU A 78 -25.74 9.37 -24.65
N TYR A 79 -25.82 8.65 -25.75
CA TYR A 79 -26.66 9.01 -26.88
C TYR A 79 -28.18 8.92 -26.61
N GLN A 80 -28.57 8.20 -25.54
CA GLN A 80 -29.98 7.96 -25.20
C GLN A 80 -30.49 8.82 -24.01
N VAL A 81 -29.69 9.74 -23.48
CA VAL A 81 -29.97 10.55 -22.29
C VAL A 81 -30.63 11.88 -22.66
N ASN A 82 -31.47 12.40 -21.72
CA ASN A 82 -31.97 13.78 -21.76
C ASN A 82 -30.82 14.76 -22.06
N PRO A 83 -30.92 15.60 -23.11
CA PRO A 83 -29.85 16.50 -23.51
C PRO A 83 -29.38 17.47 -22.43
N ASN A 84 -30.24 17.84 -21.49
CA ASN A 84 -29.87 18.76 -20.39
C ASN A 84 -28.95 18.07 -19.36
N VAL A 85 -29.24 16.83 -19.01
CA VAL A 85 -28.42 16.03 -18.08
C VAL A 85 -27.10 15.59 -18.74
N ARG A 86 -27.15 15.24 -20.04
CA ARG A 86 -25.95 14.85 -20.81
C ARG A 86 -24.92 15.98 -20.91
N LYS A 87 -25.37 17.23 -21.00
CA LYS A 87 -24.51 18.40 -21.10
C LYS A 87 -24.00 18.89 -19.75
N TYR A 88 -24.41 18.27 -18.64
CA TYR A 88 -23.95 18.69 -17.34
C TYR A 88 -22.45 18.42 -17.18
N TYR A 89 -21.68 19.47 -16.95
CA TYR A 89 -20.23 19.47 -17.01
C TYR A 89 -19.58 18.45 -16.07
N ARG A 90 -20.19 18.18 -14.89
CA ARG A 90 -19.68 17.20 -13.91
C ARG A 90 -19.66 15.76 -14.41
N VAL A 91 -20.50 15.42 -15.39
CA VAL A 91 -20.43 14.09 -16.03
C VAL A 91 -19.06 13.87 -16.68
N ALA A 92 -18.57 14.87 -17.41
CA ALA A 92 -17.23 14.82 -18.01
C ALA A 92 -16.11 14.82 -16.95
N ASP A 93 -16.30 15.55 -15.87
CA ASP A 93 -15.32 15.59 -14.79
C ASP A 93 -15.26 14.25 -14.01
N ILE A 94 -16.38 13.60 -13.75
CA ILE A 94 -16.43 12.25 -13.18
C ILE A 94 -15.60 11.28 -14.03
N ILE A 95 -15.74 11.32 -15.35
CA ILE A 95 -14.97 10.47 -16.26
C ILE A 95 -13.47 10.75 -16.16
N LYS A 96 -13.08 12.02 -16.06
CA LYS A 96 -11.66 12.40 -15.86
C LYS A 96 -11.11 11.89 -14.54
N TYR A 97 -11.88 12.01 -13.44
CA TYR A 97 -11.48 11.51 -12.13
C TYR A 97 -11.38 9.98 -12.09
N GLN A 98 -12.29 9.27 -12.77
CA GLN A 98 -12.21 7.82 -12.93
C GLN A 98 -10.90 7.40 -13.63
N LYS A 99 -10.58 8.05 -14.74
CA LYS A 99 -9.31 7.81 -15.43
C LYS A 99 -8.11 8.10 -14.53
N LEU A 100 -8.16 9.23 -13.81
CA LEU A 100 -7.10 9.64 -12.90
C LEU A 100 -6.88 8.60 -11.79
N LEU A 101 -7.95 8.07 -11.19
CA LEU A 101 -7.91 6.99 -10.21
C LEU A 101 -7.18 5.76 -10.76
N VAL A 102 -7.58 5.27 -11.93
CA VAL A 102 -6.96 4.11 -12.58
C VAL A 102 -5.48 4.35 -12.87
N ASP A 103 -5.12 5.53 -13.36
CA ASP A 103 -3.74 5.88 -13.65
C ASP A 103 -2.89 5.98 -12.37
N GLU A 104 -3.46 6.52 -11.27
CA GLU A 104 -2.80 6.56 -9.96
C GLU A 104 -2.58 5.15 -9.37
N TYR A 105 -3.58 4.25 -9.47
CA TYR A 105 -3.43 2.86 -9.05
C TYR A 105 -2.30 2.16 -9.78
N LYS A 106 -2.28 2.28 -11.11
CA LYS A 106 -1.24 1.64 -11.94
C LYS A 106 0.15 2.12 -11.56
N ARG A 107 0.32 3.45 -11.42
CA ARG A 107 1.60 4.05 -11.04
C ARG A 107 2.04 3.64 -9.64
N ALA A 108 1.14 3.72 -8.66
CA ALA A 108 1.43 3.35 -7.28
C ALA A 108 1.75 1.86 -7.14
N THR A 109 0.94 0.99 -7.77
CA THR A 109 1.18 -0.46 -7.74
C THR A 109 2.55 -0.82 -8.33
N LYS A 110 2.94 -0.22 -9.46
CA LYS A 110 4.26 -0.44 -10.05
C LYS A 110 5.36 0.00 -9.08
N ARG A 111 5.28 1.24 -8.57
CA ARG A 111 6.28 1.83 -7.67
C ARG A 111 6.46 1.03 -6.38
N PHE A 112 5.35 0.61 -5.76
CA PHE A 112 5.39 -0.16 -4.51
C PHE A 112 5.84 -1.62 -4.69
N LYS A 113 5.72 -2.16 -5.90
CA LYS A 113 6.28 -3.48 -6.25
C LYS A 113 7.78 -3.47 -6.48
N GLU A 114 8.31 -2.35 -6.94
CA GLU A 114 9.72 -2.21 -7.31
C GLU A 114 10.62 -1.84 -6.10
N THR A 115 10.05 -1.68 -4.90
CA THR A 115 10.79 -1.32 -3.69
C THR A 115 10.97 -2.51 -2.75
N ASP A 116 12.17 -2.65 -2.19
CA ASP A 116 12.50 -3.64 -1.15
C ASP A 116 12.20 -3.13 0.27
N GLN A 117 11.62 -1.92 0.39
CA GLN A 117 11.37 -1.26 1.68
C GLN A 117 10.01 -1.60 2.30
N LEU A 118 9.15 -2.30 1.57
CA LEU A 118 7.84 -2.71 2.06
C LEU A 118 7.82 -4.20 2.35
N THR A 119 7.24 -4.56 3.48
CA THR A 119 6.95 -5.96 3.82
C THR A 119 5.78 -6.49 3.01
N ASP A 120 5.70 -7.80 2.84
CA ASP A 120 4.56 -8.45 2.16
C ASP A 120 3.21 -8.13 2.83
N GLY A 121 3.21 -7.94 4.16
CA GLY A 121 2.03 -7.53 4.90
C GLY A 121 1.54 -6.14 4.49
N GLU A 122 2.46 -5.19 4.36
CA GLU A 122 2.18 -3.83 3.94
C GLU A 122 1.71 -3.76 2.49
N ILE A 123 2.35 -4.53 1.62
CA ILE A 123 1.91 -4.64 0.22
C ILE A 123 0.49 -5.20 0.13
N ARG A 124 0.16 -6.26 0.90
CA ARG A 124 -1.21 -6.78 0.96
C ARG A 124 -2.21 -5.74 1.43
N TYR A 125 -1.85 -4.98 2.45
CA TYR A 125 -2.70 -3.90 2.95
C TYR A 125 -2.93 -2.82 1.89
N ILE A 126 -1.88 -2.35 1.22
CA ILE A 126 -1.96 -1.37 0.13
C ILE A 126 -2.90 -1.86 -0.98
N LEU A 127 -2.72 -3.12 -1.41
CA LEU A 127 -3.57 -3.72 -2.44
C LEU A 127 -5.03 -3.86 -2.00
N SER A 128 -5.29 -4.15 -0.73
CA SER A 128 -6.65 -4.20 -0.19
C SER A 128 -7.34 -2.84 -0.19
N VAL A 129 -6.59 -1.77 0.11
CA VAL A 129 -7.08 -0.39 0.03
C VAL A 129 -7.40 -0.04 -1.43
N PHE A 130 -6.51 -0.37 -2.37
CA PHE A 130 -6.75 -0.13 -3.79
C PHE A 130 -7.96 -0.91 -4.32
N GLU A 131 -8.13 -2.17 -3.93
CA GLU A 131 -9.30 -2.98 -4.30
C GLU A 131 -10.59 -2.36 -3.75
N TYR A 132 -10.59 -1.90 -2.50
CA TYR A 132 -11.74 -1.24 -1.90
C TYR A 132 -12.14 0.03 -2.67
N LEU A 133 -11.19 0.94 -2.91
CA LEU A 133 -11.43 2.17 -3.66
C LEU A 133 -11.87 1.87 -5.09
N GLY A 134 -11.26 0.88 -5.77
CA GLY A 134 -11.67 0.45 -7.10
C GLY A 134 -13.13 -0.03 -7.15
N LYS A 135 -13.58 -0.77 -6.13
CA LYS A 135 -14.99 -1.21 -6.02
C LYS A 135 -15.94 -0.04 -5.80
N GLN A 136 -15.57 0.93 -4.96
CA GLN A 136 -16.38 2.13 -4.72
C GLN A 136 -16.48 2.98 -6.00
N SER A 137 -15.37 3.19 -6.67
CA SER A 137 -15.31 3.91 -7.94
C SER A 137 -16.18 3.27 -9.04
N LEU A 138 -16.18 1.93 -9.14
CA LEU A 138 -17.08 1.21 -10.06
C LEU A 138 -18.55 1.37 -9.68
N LYS A 139 -18.88 1.28 -8.39
CA LYS A 139 -20.25 1.51 -7.90
C LYS A 139 -20.73 2.92 -8.26
N ASN A 140 -19.89 3.93 -8.09
CA ASN A 140 -20.19 5.31 -8.47
C ASN A 140 -20.43 5.45 -9.98
N LEU A 141 -19.66 4.73 -10.79
CA LEU A 141 -19.84 4.72 -12.23
C LEU A 141 -21.14 4.02 -12.66
N ASP A 142 -21.48 2.89 -12.04
CA ASP A 142 -22.74 2.18 -12.28
C ASP A 142 -23.94 3.05 -11.90
N GLU A 143 -23.87 3.75 -10.78
CA GLU A 143 -24.90 4.69 -10.33
C GLU A 143 -25.03 5.86 -11.33
N LEU A 144 -23.92 6.43 -11.79
CA LEU A 144 -23.94 7.46 -12.79
C LEU A 144 -24.65 6.99 -14.06
N ILE A 145 -24.35 5.77 -14.54
CA ILE A 145 -25.01 5.18 -15.71
C ILE A 145 -26.52 5.09 -15.50
N MET A 146 -26.97 4.67 -14.32
CA MET A 146 -28.39 4.59 -14.00
C MET A 146 -29.04 5.97 -14.00
N VAL A 147 -28.40 6.96 -13.39
CA VAL A 147 -28.90 8.33 -13.26
C VAL A 147 -29.03 9.02 -14.63
N ILE A 148 -28.05 8.83 -15.52
CA ILE A 148 -28.07 9.47 -16.85
C ILE A 148 -28.90 8.72 -17.89
N THR A 149 -29.19 7.43 -17.69
CA THR A 149 -29.98 6.65 -18.65
C THR A 149 -31.46 7.01 -18.54
N ALA A 150 -32.05 7.40 -19.65
CA ALA A 150 -33.49 7.70 -19.71
C ALA A 150 -34.33 6.47 -19.33
N ASN A 151 -35.42 6.70 -18.61
CA ASN A 151 -36.42 5.69 -18.21
C ASN A 151 -35.93 4.58 -17.24
N LYS A 152 -34.68 4.60 -16.76
CA LYS A 152 -34.23 3.63 -15.73
C LYS A 152 -34.66 4.01 -14.31
N LEU A 153 -34.74 5.29 -14.02
CA LEU A 153 -35.16 5.81 -12.70
C LEU A 153 -36.29 6.82 -12.87
N ARG A 154 -37.26 6.76 -11.95
CA ARG A 154 -38.30 7.80 -11.82
C ARG A 154 -37.73 9.00 -11.08
N MET A 155 -36.91 9.78 -11.75
CA MET A 155 -36.26 10.99 -11.22
C MET A 155 -36.53 12.15 -12.15
N ASN A 156 -36.76 13.34 -11.60
CA ASN A 156 -36.76 14.58 -12.37
C ASN A 156 -35.32 15.02 -12.69
N ASP A 157 -35.15 16.01 -13.56
CA ASP A 157 -33.81 16.49 -13.96
C ASP A 157 -33.04 17.11 -12.80
N GLY A 158 -33.71 17.76 -11.83
CA GLY A 158 -33.07 18.30 -10.63
C GLY A 158 -32.48 17.21 -9.71
N ASP A 159 -33.27 16.13 -9.48
CA ASP A 159 -32.80 14.98 -8.69
C ASP A 159 -31.61 14.28 -9.36
N ARG A 160 -31.62 14.20 -10.71
CA ARG A 160 -30.52 13.64 -11.49
C ARG A 160 -29.24 14.47 -11.35
N ILE A 161 -29.37 15.79 -11.45
CA ILE A 161 -28.23 16.71 -11.27
C ILE A 161 -27.66 16.57 -9.82
N ALA A 162 -28.52 16.56 -8.82
CA ALA A 162 -28.10 16.37 -7.44
C ALA A 162 -27.39 15.03 -7.20
N ALA A 163 -27.86 13.95 -7.83
CA ALA A 163 -27.19 12.64 -7.75
C ALA A 163 -25.81 12.67 -8.46
N ILE A 164 -25.69 13.32 -9.62
CA ILE A 164 -24.42 13.49 -10.33
C ILE A 164 -23.45 14.30 -9.47
N ASP A 165 -23.92 15.36 -8.80
CA ASP A 165 -23.12 16.19 -7.91
C ASP A 165 -22.57 15.38 -6.74
N ARG A 166 -23.40 14.56 -6.12
CA ARG A 166 -22.98 13.66 -5.04
C ARG A 166 -21.90 12.69 -5.51
N ILE A 167 -22.11 12.00 -6.64
CA ILE A 167 -21.16 11.07 -7.22
C ILE A 167 -19.81 11.77 -7.53
N PHE A 168 -19.88 13.00 -8.03
CA PHE A 168 -18.68 13.79 -8.29
C PHE A 168 -17.88 14.07 -7.03
N PHE A 169 -18.52 14.50 -5.94
CA PHE A 169 -17.84 14.78 -4.69
C PHE A 169 -17.27 13.52 -4.04
N GLU A 170 -18.04 12.41 -4.02
CA GLU A 170 -17.54 11.12 -3.53
C GLU A 170 -16.28 10.69 -4.27
N LEU A 171 -16.26 10.80 -5.60
CA LEU A 171 -15.11 10.44 -6.40
C LEU A 171 -13.91 11.40 -6.21
N GLN A 172 -14.18 12.68 -5.98
CA GLN A 172 -13.15 13.66 -5.65
C GLN A 172 -12.47 13.30 -4.31
N ASP A 173 -13.26 12.93 -3.30
CA ASP A 173 -12.76 12.49 -2.00
C ASP A 173 -11.93 11.20 -2.11
N GLU A 174 -12.35 10.25 -2.94
CA GLU A 174 -11.59 9.04 -3.24
C GLU A 174 -10.21 9.35 -3.84
N VAL A 175 -10.14 10.29 -4.79
CA VAL A 175 -8.87 10.72 -5.40
C VAL A 175 -7.97 11.41 -4.39
N VAL A 176 -8.52 12.28 -3.56
CA VAL A 176 -7.75 12.98 -2.51
C VAL A 176 -7.20 11.96 -1.52
N PHE A 177 -8.04 11.05 -1.04
CA PHE A 177 -7.62 9.97 -0.13
C PHE A 177 -6.50 9.12 -0.75
N LEU A 178 -6.68 8.66 -2.00
CA LEU A 178 -5.69 7.84 -2.70
C LEU A 178 -4.33 8.54 -2.79
N ARG A 179 -4.32 9.82 -3.11
CA ARG A 179 -3.09 10.61 -3.20
C ARG A 179 -2.41 10.78 -1.85
N GLN A 180 -3.17 11.06 -0.80
CA GLN A 180 -2.64 11.14 0.56
C GLN A 180 -2.08 9.80 1.03
N PHE A 181 -2.78 8.72 0.77
CA PHE A 181 -2.35 7.36 1.08
C PHE A 181 -1.04 7.01 0.36
N ASN A 182 -0.97 7.28 -0.94
CA ASN A 182 0.24 7.06 -1.72
C ASN A 182 1.42 7.92 -1.22
N ALA A 183 1.20 9.20 -0.93
CA ALA A 183 2.22 10.10 -0.41
C ALA A 183 2.75 9.64 0.96
N SER A 184 1.87 9.18 1.85
CA SER A 184 2.26 8.62 3.15
C SER A 184 3.08 7.34 3.01
N THR A 185 2.74 6.48 2.07
CA THR A 185 3.50 5.28 1.75
C THR A 185 4.87 5.62 1.15
N ASP A 186 4.94 6.57 0.23
CA ASP A 186 6.21 7.04 -0.34
C ASP A 186 7.12 7.66 0.74
N LEU A 187 6.56 8.40 1.70
CA LEU A 187 7.32 8.94 2.84
C LEU A 187 7.90 7.83 3.72
N LEU A 188 7.11 6.80 4.03
CA LEU A 188 7.58 5.63 4.80
C LEU A 188 8.75 4.94 4.09
N ILE A 189 8.64 4.73 2.78
CA ILE A 189 9.70 4.14 1.96
C ILE A 189 10.98 4.99 2.04
N ALA A 190 10.85 6.31 1.87
CA ALA A 190 11.99 7.22 1.93
C ALA A 190 12.66 7.26 3.31
N GLN A 191 11.90 7.18 4.39
CA GLN A 191 12.44 7.10 5.75
C GLN A 191 13.25 5.82 5.95
N ARG A 192 12.73 4.66 5.56
CA ARG A 192 13.42 3.37 5.67
C ARG A 192 14.70 3.32 4.83
N GLN A 193 14.69 3.91 3.65
CA GLN A 193 15.89 4.02 2.81
C GLN A 193 16.99 4.84 3.49
N ARG A 194 16.66 5.93 4.18
CA ARG A 194 17.62 6.75 4.94
C ARG A 194 18.18 5.97 6.12
N GLU A 195 17.34 5.32 6.91
CA GLU A 195 17.76 4.50 8.05
C GLU A 195 18.72 3.38 7.63
N MET A 196 18.42 2.70 6.52
CA MET A 196 19.32 1.68 5.96
C MET A 196 20.67 2.29 5.52
N GLY A 197 20.65 3.45 4.88
CA GLY A 197 21.87 4.17 4.50
C GLY A 197 22.76 4.52 5.68
N GLU A 198 22.17 5.02 6.77
CA GLU A 198 22.87 5.34 8.01
C GLU A 198 23.48 4.11 8.68
N ILE A 199 22.75 2.98 8.70
CA ILE A 199 23.25 1.70 9.24
C ILE A 199 24.46 1.21 8.43
N ILE A 200 24.40 1.27 7.10
CA ILE A 200 25.51 0.84 6.23
C ILE A 200 26.74 1.73 6.44
N GLN A 201 26.53 3.03 6.58
CA GLN A 201 27.61 3.98 6.80
C GLN A 201 28.26 3.80 8.19
N SER A 202 27.48 3.54 9.22
CA SER A 202 27.95 3.26 10.58
C SER A 202 28.80 1.98 10.63
N LYS A 203 28.41 0.93 9.91
CA LYS A 203 29.19 -0.32 9.82
C LYS A 203 30.56 -0.11 9.18
N LYS A 204 30.67 0.71 8.12
CA LYS A 204 31.95 1.01 7.45
C LYS A 204 32.93 1.81 8.31
N ILE A 205 32.45 2.45 9.37
CA ILE A 205 33.31 3.24 10.30
C ILE A 205 33.88 2.32 11.39
N ILE A 206 33.25 1.18 11.65
CA ILE A 206 33.62 0.25 12.74
C ILE A 206 34.55 -0.86 12.22
N GLU A 207 34.60 -1.13 10.91
CA GLU A 207 35.56 -2.01 10.25
C GLU A 207 36.84 -1.25 9.90
#